data_0ed1f8b57ce62f073ef2a106c123d648
#
_entry.id   0ed1f8b57ce62f073ef2a106c123d648
#
_cell.length_a   1.000
_cell.length_b   1.000
_cell.length_c   1.000
_cell.angle_alpha   90.00
_cell.angle_beta   90.00
_cell.angle_gamma   90.00
#
_symmetry.space_group_name_H-M   'P 1'
#
loop_
_entity.id
_entity.type
_entity.pdbx_description
1 polymer ?
#
loop_
_entity_poly.entity_id
_entity_poly.type
_entity_poly.pdbx_seq_one_letter_code
_entity_poly.pdbx_strand_id
1 'polypeptide(L)'
;MKRLIYADNAATTKMSQAACEAMMRFQLTDFANVSQPYSFARSAKKALKEARETIARCINASPNEIFFTSCGTESDNWVIKGCKCSRIYTSLIEHHAILNA
;
A
#
# COMPACT_ATOMS: atom_id res chain seq x y z
N MET A 1 -13.02 31.77 15.75
CA MET A 1 -12.98 30.80 14.61
C MET A 1 -13.70 29.51 15.00
N LYS A 2 -14.58 28.96 14.15
CA LYS A 2 -15.19 27.66 14.40
C LYS A 2 -14.11 26.58 14.25
N ARG A 3 -13.98 25.71 15.25
CA ARG A 3 -13.06 24.56 15.19
C ARG A 3 -13.63 23.55 14.17
N LEU A 4 -12.85 23.22 13.13
CA LEU A 4 -13.17 22.14 12.23
C LEU A 4 -12.87 20.80 12.92
N ILE A 5 -13.85 19.92 12.98
CA ILE A 5 -13.69 18.54 13.47
C ILE A 5 -13.91 17.62 12.29
N TYR A 6 -12.86 16.90 11.86
CA TYR A 6 -12.95 15.84 10.86
C TYR A 6 -13.06 14.49 11.56
N ALA A 7 -14.17 13.80 11.34
CA ALA A 7 -14.49 12.54 12.03
C ALA A 7 -14.67 11.34 11.08
N ASP A 8 -14.52 11.55 9.77
CA ASP A 8 -14.67 10.49 8.75
C ASP A 8 -13.33 9.85 8.40
N ASN A 9 -12.68 9.25 9.39
CA ASN A 9 -11.39 8.57 9.20
C ASN A 9 -11.50 7.25 8.40
N ALA A 10 -12.70 6.75 8.18
CA ALA A 10 -12.94 5.60 7.31
C ALA A 10 -12.77 5.96 5.83
N ALA A 11 -13.11 7.19 5.43
CA ALA A 11 -12.92 7.67 4.07
C ALA A 11 -11.45 8.01 3.79
N THR A 12 -10.80 8.76 4.69
CA THR A 12 -9.37 9.10 4.57
C THR A 12 -8.81 9.58 5.91
N THR A 13 -7.50 9.54 6.04
CA THR A 13 -6.79 10.07 7.19
C THR A 13 -5.70 11.05 6.76
N LYS A 14 -5.41 12.03 7.60
CA LYS A 14 -4.26 12.89 7.40
C LYS A 14 -2.98 12.08 7.50
N MET A 15 -2.08 12.23 6.53
CA MET A 15 -0.75 11.62 6.61
C MET A 15 0.00 12.15 7.83
N SER A 16 0.68 11.26 8.56
CA SER A 16 1.54 11.69 9.68
C SER A 16 2.76 12.45 9.15
N GLN A 17 3.27 13.37 9.96
CA GLN A 17 4.46 14.14 9.60
C GLN A 17 5.64 13.21 9.32
N ALA A 18 5.88 12.20 10.16
CA ALA A 18 6.95 11.24 9.98
C ALA A 18 6.85 10.47 8.64
N ALA A 19 5.63 10.08 8.23
CA ALA A 19 5.42 9.43 6.94
C ALA A 19 5.71 10.37 5.78
N CYS A 20 5.27 11.63 5.87
CA CYS A 20 5.53 12.66 4.86
C CYS A 20 7.04 12.90 4.68
N GLU A 21 7.76 13.09 5.77
CA GLU A 21 9.22 13.30 5.77
C GLU A 21 9.97 12.10 5.17
N ALA A 22 9.56 10.88 5.54
CA ALA A 22 10.15 9.66 4.96
C ALA A 22 9.91 9.55 3.45
N MET A 23 8.73 9.91 2.96
CA MET A 23 8.39 9.91 1.53
C MET A 23 9.18 10.96 0.75
N MET A 24 9.34 12.17 1.28
CA MET A 24 10.03 13.26 0.59
C MET A 24 11.44 12.89 0.13
N ARG A 25 12.17 12.13 0.92
CA ARG A 25 13.51 11.65 0.55
C ARG A 25 13.48 10.86 -0.76
N PHE A 26 12.52 9.96 -0.93
CA PHE A 26 12.41 9.11 -2.12
C PHE A 26 11.82 9.84 -3.32
N GLN A 27 11.12 10.94 -3.11
CA GLN A 27 10.61 11.78 -4.18
C GLN A 27 11.67 12.76 -4.72
N LEU A 28 12.57 13.25 -3.87
CA LEU A 28 13.49 14.33 -4.21
C LEU A 28 14.93 13.85 -4.42
N THR A 29 15.37 12.82 -3.71
CA THR A 29 16.79 12.40 -3.69
C THR A 29 16.96 10.97 -4.18
N ASP A 30 16.27 10.00 -3.59
CA ASP A 30 16.45 8.56 -3.83
C ASP A 30 15.39 8.00 -4.80
N PHE A 31 15.02 8.75 -5.82
CA PHE A 31 13.90 8.49 -6.73
C PHE A 31 14.14 7.43 -7.80
N ALA A 32 15.30 6.75 -7.78
CA ALA A 32 15.65 5.81 -8.84
C ALA A 32 14.71 4.60 -8.91
N ASN A 33 14.44 4.13 -10.12
CA ASN A 33 13.68 2.91 -10.34
C ASN A 33 14.40 1.71 -9.71
N VAL A 34 13.74 1.04 -8.80
CA VAL A 34 14.29 -0.10 -8.03
C VAL A 34 14.64 -1.32 -8.88
N SER A 35 14.11 -1.43 -10.11
CA SER A 35 14.42 -2.54 -11.01
C SER A 35 15.78 -2.38 -11.72
N GLN A 36 16.40 -1.19 -11.66
CA GLN A 36 17.62 -0.90 -12.39
C GLN A 36 18.87 -1.40 -11.65
N PRO A 37 19.93 -1.84 -12.38
CA PRO A 37 21.11 -2.44 -11.77
C PRO A 37 22.15 -1.42 -11.25
N TYR A 38 22.03 -0.14 -11.61
CA TYR A 38 23.04 0.86 -11.26
C TYR A 38 23.03 1.25 -9.77
N SER A 39 24.16 1.78 -9.29
CA SER A 39 24.40 2.07 -7.87
C SER A 39 23.42 3.08 -7.30
N PHE A 40 22.94 4.04 -8.09
CA PHE A 40 21.98 5.06 -7.69
C PHE A 40 20.63 4.46 -7.22
N ALA A 41 20.25 3.28 -7.73
CA ALA A 41 19.03 2.59 -7.31
C ALA A 41 19.14 1.82 -5.97
N ARG A 42 20.36 1.69 -5.40
CA ARG A 42 20.59 0.85 -4.20
C ARG A 42 19.78 1.32 -2.98
N SER A 43 19.72 2.64 -2.76
CA SER A 43 18.97 3.21 -1.62
C SER A 43 17.50 2.89 -1.72
N ALA A 44 16.87 3.13 -2.87
CA ALA A 44 15.46 2.81 -3.10
C ALA A 44 15.19 1.31 -2.99
N LYS A 45 16.05 0.44 -3.54
CA LYS A 45 15.95 -1.02 -3.39
C LYS A 45 15.98 -1.47 -1.94
N LYS A 46 16.93 -0.93 -1.17
CA LYS A 46 17.07 -1.26 0.25
C LYS A 46 15.83 -0.84 1.02
N ALA A 47 15.36 0.39 0.81
CA ALA A 47 14.17 0.90 1.48
C ALA A 47 12.91 0.08 1.17
N LEU A 48 12.69 -0.29 -0.09
CA LEU A 48 11.56 -1.13 -0.50
C LEU A 48 11.62 -2.52 0.16
N LYS A 49 12.81 -3.11 0.23
CA LYS A 49 13.03 -4.40 0.91
C LYS A 49 12.71 -4.29 2.40
N GLU A 50 13.27 -3.28 3.09
CA GLU A 50 13.06 -3.06 4.52
C GLU A 50 11.59 -2.77 4.87
N ALA A 51 10.89 -2.00 4.03
CA ALA A 51 9.45 -1.75 4.18
C ALA A 51 8.66 -3.06 4.09
N ARG A 52 8.96 -3.89 3.09
CA ARG A 52 8.31 -5.20 2.90
C ARG A 52 8.54 -6.14 4.07
N GLU A 53 9.78 -6.23 4.55
CA GLU A 53 10.15 -7.03 5.73
C GLU A 53 9.45 -6.53 7.01
N THR A 54 9.33 -5.21 7.16
CA THR A 54 8.67 -4.62 8.32
C THR A 54 7.17 -4.93 8.33
N ILE A 55 6.49 -4.74 7.21
CA ILE A 55 5.06 -5.07 7.09
C ILE A 55 4.82 -6.56 7.33
N ALA A 56 5.64 -7.42 6.73
CA ALA A 56 5.55 -8.86 6.90
C ALA A 56 5.63 -9.26 8.39
N ARG A 57 6.60 -8.69 9.13
CA ARG A 57 6.70 -8.91 10.59
C ARG A 57 5.46 -8.48 11.36
N CYS A 58 4.85 -7.35 10.98
CA CYS A 58 3.66 -6.84 11.67
C CYS A 58 2.44 -7.77 11.57
N ILE A 59 2.34 -8.54 10.49
CA ILE A 59 1.21 -9.44 10.22
C ILE A 59 1.60 -10.92 10.27
N ASN A 60 2.80 -11.24 10.75
CA ASN A 60 3.34 -12.60 10.82
C ASN A 60 3.34 -13.34 9.47
N ALA A 61 3.73 -12.62 8.41
CA ALA A 61 3.85 -13.14 7.04
C ALA A 61 5.32 -13.18 6.59
N SER A 62 5.58 -13.85 5.48
CA SER A 62 6.86 -13.79 4.77
C SER A 62 6.96 -12.51 3.92
N PRO A 63 8.14 -11.90 3.78
CA PRO A 63 8.31 -10.74 2.91
C PRO A 63 7.88 -10.98 1.44
N ASN A 64 7.95 -12.22 0.97
CA ASN A 64 7.52 -12.59 -0.38
C ASN A 64 5.99 -12.62 -0.55
N GLU A 65 5.23 -12.58 0.55
CA GLU A 65 3.77 -12.51 0.53
C GLU A 65 3.25 -11.08 0.55
N ILE A 66 4.15 -10.08 0.62
CA ILE A 66 3.77 -8.65 0.65
C ILE A 66 3.90 -8.06 -0.75
N PHE A 67 2.79 -7.53 -1.26
CA PHE A 67 2.71 -6.83 -2.54
C PHE A 67 2.19 -5.43 -2.34
N PHE A 68 2.89 -4.44 -2.89
CA PHE A 68 2.46 -3.05 -2.88
C PHE A 68 1.60 -2.76 -4.11
N THR A 69 0.45 -2.14 -3.88
CA THR A 69 -0.50 -1.72 -4.91
C THR A 69 -0.73 -0.21 -4.81
N SER A 70 -1.34 0.37 -5.81
CA SER A 70 -1.66 1.81 -5.84
C SER A 70 -2.78 2.18 -4.86
N CYS A 71 -3.70 1.26 -4.58
CA CYS A 71 -4.84 1.49 -3.69
C CYS A 71 -5.55 0.18 -3.32
N GLY A 72 -6.50 0.26 -2.38
CA GLY A 72 -7.32 -0.88 -1.98
C GLY A 72 -8.12 -1.48 -3.13
N THR A 73 -8.64 -0.67 -4.05
CA THR A 73 -9.36 -1.15 -5.23
C THR A 73 -8.52 -2.08 -6.11
N GLU A 74 -7.25 -1.75 -6.32
CA GLU A 74 -6.33 -2.62 -7.04
C GLU A 74 -6.10 -3.93 -6.28
N SER A 75 -5.88 -3.86 -4.98
CA SER A 75 -5.68 -5.05 -4.14
C SER A 75 -6.88 -5.99 -4.18
N ASP A 76 -8.09 -5.47 -3.99
CA ASP A 76 -9.33 -6.23 -4.00
C ASP A 76 -9.57 -6.90 -5.36
N ASN A 77 -9.42 -6.15 -6.44
CA ASN A 77 -9.56 -6.69 -7.79
C ASN A 77 -8.48 -7.73 -8.13
N TRP A 78 -7.25 -7.53 -7.64
CA TRP A 78 -6.19 -8.52 -7.86
C TRP A 78 -6.54 -9.85 -7.19
N VAL A 79 -7.01 -9.82 -5.94
CA VAL A 79 -7.43 -11.02 -5.23
C VAL A 79 -8.63 -11.68 -5.92
N ILE A 80 -9.70 -10.93 -6.19
CA ILE A 80 -10.95 -11.46 -6.73
C ILE A 80 -10.73 -12.05 -8.14
N LYS A 81 -10.05 -11.33 -9.03
CA LYS A 81 -9.81 -11.76 -10.41
C LYS A 81 -8.64 -12.75 -10.54
N GLY A 82 -7.71 -12.74 -9.59
CA GLY A 82 -6.55 -13.64 -9.58
C GLY A 82 -6.81 -14.97 -8.88
N CYS A 83 -7.82 -15.08 -8.01
CA CYS A 83 -8.11 -16.33 -7.34
C CYS A 83 -8.73 -17.34 -8.34
N LYS A 84 -8.23 -18.58 -8.27
CA LYS A 84 -8.78 -19.71 -9.05
C LYS A 84 -9.92 -20.39 -8.28
N CYS A 85 -10.79 -19.60 -7.64
CA CYS A 85 -11.90 -20.10 -6.84
C CYS A 85 -13.12 -20.37 -7.72
N SER A 86 -13.83 -21.46 -7.46
CA SER A 86 -15.11 -21.75 -8.13
C SER A 86 -16.27 -20.91 -7.59
N ARG A 87 -16.14 -20.35 -6.40
CA ARG A 87 -17.13 -19.51 -5.74
C ARG A 87 -16.48 -18.47 -4.85
N ILE A 88 -17.04 -17.27 -4.83
CA ILE A 88 -16.66 -16.18 -3.94
C ILE A 88 -17.91 -15.79 -3.16
N TYR A 89 -17.80 -15.73 -1.83
CA TYR A 89 -18.87 -15.27 -0.95
C TYR A 89 -18.57 -13.85 -0.51
N THR A 90 -19.54 -12.95 -0.63
CA THR A 90 -19.41 -11.54 -0.27
C THR A 90 -20.76 -11.04 0.28
N SER A 91 -20.79 -9.83 0.81
CA SER A 91 -22.01 -9.19 1.30
C SER A 91 -22.54 -8.16 0.27
N LEU A 92 -23.82 -7.79 0.39
CA LEU A 92 -24.41 -6.75 -0.45
C LEU A 92 -24.02 -5.32 -0.03
N ILE A 93 -23.35 -5.18 1.10
CA ILE A 93 -22.91 -3.89 1.67
C ILE A 93 -21.42 -3.65 1.56
N GLU A 94 -20.74 -4.40 0.70
CA GLU A 94 -19.31 -4.25 0.43
C GLU A 94 -18.99 -2.93 -0.28
N HIS A 95 -17.71 -2.55 -0.22
CA HIS A 95 -17.21 -1.44 -1.00
C HIS A 95 -17.33 -1.73 -2.51
N HIS A 96 -17.54 -0.71 -3.31
CA HIS A 96 -17.66 -0.83 -4.78
C HIS A 96 -16.48 -1.52 -5.46
N ALA A 97 -15.30 -1.47 -4.87
CA ALA A 97 -14.12 -2.21 -5.36
C ALA A 97 -14.33 -3.73 -5.39
N ILE A 98 -15.19 -4.25 -4.51
CA ILE A 98 -15.54 -5.67 -4.42
C ILE A 98 -16.80 -5.95 -5.25
N LEU A 99 -17.86 -5.11 -5.11
CA LEU A 99 -19.14 -5.33 -5.80
C LEU A 99 -19.03 -5.25 -7.33
N ASN A 100 -18.08 -4.45 -7.85
CA ASN A 100 -17.90 -4.21 -9.29
C ASN A 100 -16.69 -4.98 -9.88
N ALA A 101 -16.11 -5.92 -9.15
CA ALA A 101 -14.94 -6.68 -9.57
C ALA A 101 -15.24 -7.81 -10.59
#